data_476608318736c612cc854f0c8b8606cb
#
_entry.id   476608318736c612cc854f0c8b8606cb
#
_cell.length_a   1.000
_cell.length_b   1.000
_cell.length_c   1.000
_cell.angle_alpha   90.00
_cell.angle_beta   90.00
_cell.angle_gamma   90.00
#
_symmetry.space_group_name_H-M   'P 1'
#
loop_
_entity.id
_entity.type
_entity.pdbx_description
1 polymer ?
#
loop_
_entity_poly.entity_id
_entity_poly.type
_entity_poly.pdbx_seq_one_letter_code
_entity_poly.pdbx_strand_id
1 'polypeptide(L)'
;MIITKKRVTEQKRTSHTARLFGLHFPMRLEPAVYGLTENMSEDYSGAYWDFWELSNGGVYMSPRSDERFNVSCMNYYAGEMSADALGITACLYAYSHLSFGKERQFTDTCIQQYHWLRDYALDHDEAGEIFRAVY
;
A
#
# COMPACT_ATOMS: atom_id res chain seq x y z
N MET A 1 -3.95 -21.22 4.39
CA MET A 1 -2.60 -21.00 3.81
C MET A 1 -2.10 -19.63 4.22
N ILE A 2 -0.86 -19.56 4.68
CA ILE A 2 -0.27 -18.29 5.14
C ILE A 2 0.27 -17.53 3.92
N ILE A 3 -0.13 -16.28 3.78
CA ILE A 3 0.39 -15.40 2.75
C ILE A 3 1.69 -14.78 3.27
N THR A 4 2.77 -14.90 2.50
CA THR A 4 4.08 -14.38 2.87
C THR A 4 4.49 -13.24 1.96
N LYS A 5 5.44 -12.43 2.42
CA LYS A 5 5.99 -11.33 1.61
C LYS A 5 7.45 -11.55 1.29
N LYS A 6 7.87 -11.01 0.15
CA LYS A 6 9.25 -11.04 -0.31
C LYS A 6 9.60 -9.67 -0.89
N ARG A 7 10.77 -9.14 -0.51
CA ARG A 7 11.22 -7.86 -1.04
C ARG A 7 11.54 -7.96 -2.52
N VAL A 8 11.03 -6.99 -3.29
CA VAL A 8 11.42 -6.82 -4.69
C VAL A 8 12.72 -6.04 -4.71
N THR A 9 13.78 -6.62 -5.31
CA THR A 9 15.09 -5.97 -5.37
C THR A 9 15.02 -4.69 -6.21
N GLU A 10 15.93 -3.76 -5.94
CA GLU A 10 15.97 -2.50 -6.68
C GLU A 10 16.11 -2.71 -8.19
N GLN A 11 16.94 -3.68 -8.60
CA GLN A 11 17.13 -3.96 -10.01
C GLN A 11 15.85 -4.46 -10.70
N LYS A 12 14.93 -5.06 -9.93
CA LYS A 12 13.71 -5.65 -10.49
C LYS A 12 12.48 -4.77 -10.35
N ARG A 13 12.55 -3.66 -9.59
CA ARG A 13 11.38 -2.81 -9.32
C ARG A 13 10.70 -2.32 -10.57
N THR A 14 11.46 -1.73 -11.48
CA THR A 14 10.90 -1.15 -12.70
C THR A 14 10.21 -2.20 -13.56
N SER A 15 10.86 -3.34 -13.80
CA SER A 15 10.25 -4.40 -14.60
C SER A 15 9.06 -5.04 -13.90
N HIS A 16 9.13 -5.19 -12.58
CA HIS A 16 8.05 -5.77 -11.79
C HIS A 16 6.78 -4.90 -11.82
N THR A 17 6.94 -3.60 -11.57
CA THR A 17 5.80 -2.67 -11.58
C THR A 17 5.26 -2.45 -13.00
N ALA A 18 6.14 -2.42 -14.00
CA ALA A 18 5.72 -2.28 -15.40
C ALA A 18 4.89 -3.48 -15.85
N ARG A 19 5.27 -4.70 -15.45
CA ARG A 19 4.51 -5.90 -15.79
C ARG A 19 3.12 -5.90 -15.19
N LEU A 20 2.99 -5.41 -13.94
CA LEU A 20 1.72 -5.42 -13.22
C LEU A 20 0.82 -4.25 -13.58
N PHE A 21 1.37 -3.06 -13.75
CA PHE A 21 0.61 -1.81 -13.85
C PHE A 21 0.93 -0.98 -15.09
N GLY A 22 1.97 -1.34 -15.84
CA GLY A 22 2.43 -0.52 -16.95
C GLY A 22 2.80 0.89 -16.49
N LEU A 23 2.51 1.88 -17.33
CA LEU A 23 2.78 3.29 -17.00
C LEU A 23 1.90 3.83 -15.87
N HIS A 24 0.83 3.12 -15.52
CA HIS A 24 -0.05 3.56 -14.43
C HIS A 24 0.65 3.53 -13.07
N PHE A 25 1.72 2.75 -12.91
CA PHE A 25 2.45 2.76 -11.65
C PHE A 25 3.11 4.12 -11.40
N PRO A 26 4.05 4.60 -12.26
CA PRO A 26 4.68 5.89 -11.99
C PRO A 26 3.74 7.07 -12.18
N MET A 27 2.74 6.95 -13.05
CA MET A 27 1.86 8.07 -13.36
C MET A 27 0.71 8.25 -12.36
N ARG A 28 0.24 7.18 -11.73
CA ARG A 28 -0.94 7.21 -10.88
C ARG A 28 -0.77 6.55 -9.52
N LEU A 29 -0.33 5.30 -9.48
CA LEU A 29 -0.31 4.52 -8.24
C LEU A 29 0.74 5.05 -7.27
N GLU A 30 1.98 5.18 -7.71
CA GLU A 30 3.07 5.63 -6.85
C GLU A 30 2.80 7.03 -6.27
N PRO A 31 2.42 8.03 -7.09
CA PRO A 31 2.09 9.35 -6.54
C PRO A 31 0.92 9.32 -5.56
N ALA A 32 -0.08 8.47 -5.81
CA ALA A 32 -1.23 8.35 -4.91
C ALA A 32 -0.81 7.80 -3.54
N VAL A 33 0.05 6.77 -3.52
CA VAL A 33 0.53 6.19 -2.27
C VAL A 33 1.33 7.22 -1.47
N TYR A 34 2.23 7.95 -2.11
CA TYR A 34 3.02 8.97 -1.43
C TYR A 34 2.14 10.10 -0.89
N GLY A 35 1.20 10.60 -1.71
CA GLY A 35 0.29 11.66 -1.30
C GLY A 35 -0.60 11.27 -0.14
N LEU A 36 -1.13 10.05 -0.17
CA LEU A 36 -1.94 9.53 0.93
C LEU A 36 -1.13 9.38 2.21
N THR A 37 0.10 8.91 2.12
CA THR A 37 0.97 8.79 3.29
C THR A 37 1.22 10.15 3.93
N GLU A 38 1.54 11.16 3.13
CA GLU A 38 1.76 12.52 3.63
C GLU A 38 0.51 13.08 4.29
N ASN A 39 -0.66 12.81 3.74
CA ASN A 39 -1.92 13.31 4.29
C ASN A 39 -2.32 12.60 5.58
N MET A 40 -1.99 11.31 5.71
CA MET A 40 -2.37 10.52 6.88
C MET A 40 -1.43 10.69 8.06
N SER A 41 -0.17 11.05 7.84
CA SER A 41 0.81 11.12 8.92
C SER A 41 1.68 12.35 8.82
N GLU A 42 1.55 13.24 9.82
CA GLU A 42 2.39 14.43 9.94
C GLU A 42 3.83 14.06 10.27
N ASP A 43 4.04 12.90 10.89
CA ASP A 43 5.38 12.41 11.24
C ASP A 43 6.18 11.95 10.02
N TYR A 44 5.52 11.69 8.90
CA TYR A 44 6.19 11.25 7.68
C TYR A 44 6.79 12.47 6.98
N SER A 45 8.10 12.46 6.83
CA SER A 45 8.86 13.56 6.19
C SER A 45 9.67 13.08 4.98
N GLY A 46 9.30 11.94 4.42
CA GLY A 46 10.04 11.31 3.34
C GLY A 46 10.83 10.12 3.83
N ALA A 47 11.02 9.16 2.97
CA ALA A 47 11.78 7.95 3.29
C ALA A 47 12.16 7.24 2.00
N TYR A 48 13.10 6.31 2.11
CA TYR A 48 13.29 5.30 1.09
C TYR A 48 12.20 4.25 1.27
N TRP A 49 11.61 3.77 0.18
CA TRP A 49 10.50 2.82 0.25
C TRP A 49 10.95 1.42 -0.17
N ASP A 50 10.47 0.41 0.54
CA ASP A 50 10.61 -0.99 0.16
C ASP A 50 9.38 -1.43 -0.63
N PHE A 51 9.61 -2.27 -1.64
CA PHE A 51 8.54 -2.87 -2.46
C PHE A 51 8.46 -4.34 -2.11
N TRP A 52 7.23 -4.84 -1.90
CA TRP A 52 6.98 -6.19 -1.45
C TRP A 52 6.04 -6.91 -2.38
N GLU A 53 6.40 -8.13 -2.78
CA GLU A 53 5.47 -9.01 -3.47
C GLU A 53 4.94 -10.05 -2.49
N LEU A 54 3.65 -10.36 -2.60
CA LEU A 54 2.96 -11.30 -1.74
C LEU A 54 2.82 -12.64 -2.45
N SER A 55 2.80 -13.72 -1.67
CA SER A 55 2.69 -15.08 -2.23
C SER A 55 1.36 -15.31 -2.95
N ASN A 56 0.34 -14.51 -2.70
CA ASN A 56 -0.94 -14.59 -3.41
C ASN A 56 -1.02 -13.75 -4.69
N GLY A 57 0.06 -13.04 -5.04
CA GLY A 57 0.09 -12.18 -6.22
C GLY A 57 -0.06 -10.70 -5.93
N GLY A 58 -0.38 -10.34 -4.69
CA GLY A 58 -0.48 -8.93 -4.29
C GLY A 58 0.88 -8.26 -4.21
N VAL A 59 0.86 -6.93 -4.21
CA VAL A 59 2.05 -6.11 -4.00
C VAL A 59 1.70 -4.90 -3.16
N TYR A 60 2.66 -4.43 -2.36
CA TYR A 60 2.55 -3.16 -1.67
C TYR A 60 3.93 -2.57 -1.46
N MET A 61 3.94 -1.33 -1.01
CA MET A 61 5.18 -0.63 -0.71
C MET A 61 5.04 0.03 0.66
N SER A 62 6.17 0.17 1.36
CA SER A 62 6.19 0.76 2.71
C SER A 62 7.45 1.58 2.93
N PRO A 63 7.38 2.65 3.74
CA PRO A 63 8.59 3.39 4.10
C PRO A 63 9.57 2.50 4.86
N ARG A 64 10.85 2.64 4.56
CA ARG A 64 11.91 1.94 5.30
C ARG A 64 12.23 2.76 6.55
N SER A 65 11.65 2.37 7.68
CA SER A 65 11.84 3.07 8.95
C SER A 65 11.48 2.15 10.11
N ASP A 66 12.20 2.28 11.21
CA ASP A 66 11.88 1.59 12.47
C ASP A 66 11.01 2.45 13.39
N GLU A 67 10.69 3.67 12.96
CA GLU A 67 9.87 4.59 13.75
C GLU A 67 8.39 4.22 13.71
N ARG A 68 7.66 4.69 14.71
CA ARG A 68 6.22 4.62 14.76
C ARG A 68 5.65 5.93 14.21
N PHE A 69 4.52 5.84 13.54
CA PHE A 69 3.90 6.99 12.90
C PHE A 69 2.51 7.22 13.49
N ASN A 70 2.22 8.46 13.84
CA ASN A 70 0.85 8.85 14.20
C ASN A 70 0.06 9.01 12.91
N VAL A 71 -1.08 8.34 12.83
CA VAL A 71 -1.89 8.27 11.63
C VAL A 71 -3.30 8.75 11.94
N SER A 72 -3.83 9.63 11.09
CA SER A 72 -5.23 10.04 11.17
C SER A 72 -5.86 9.99 9.79
N CYS A 73 -7.09 9.54 9.73
CA CYS A 73 -7.81 9.33 8.48
C CYS A 73 -9.14 10.08 8.47
N MET A 74 -9.70 10.29 7.28
CA MET A 74 -10.95 11.04 7.14
C MET A 74 -12.16 10.34 7.76
N ASN A 75 -12.06 9.04 8.04
CA ASN A 75 -13.10 8.28 8.73
C ASN A 75 -13.03 8.44 10.27
N TYR A 76 -12.30 9.45 10.74
CA TYR A 76 -12.07 9.76 12.16
C TYR A 76 -11.16 8.76 12.90
N TYR A 77 -10.53 7.84 12.18
CA TYR A 77 -9.50 7.01 12.80
C TYR A 77 -8.31 7.89 13.22
N ALA A 78 -7.81 7.65 14.42
CA ALA A 78 -6.55 8.20 14.88
C ALA A 78 -5.83 7.12 15.70
N GLY A 79 -4.56 6.89 15.43
CA GLY A 79 -3.78 5.88 16.11
C GLY A 79 -2.33 5.90 15.68
N GLU A 80 -1.59 4.91 16.12
CA GLU A 80 -0.16 4.79 15.82
C GLU A 80 0.10 3.49 15.08
N MET A 81 0.97 3.53 14.07
CA MET A 81 1.32 2.37 13.25
C MET A 81 2.82 2.28 13.01
N SER A 82 3.30 1.06 12.75
CA SER A 82 4.63 0.88 12.17
C SER A 82 4.66 1.38 10.72
N ALA A 83 5.87 1.55 10.19
CA ALA A 83 6.04 1.91 8.78
C ALA A 83 5.39 0.88 7.85
N ASP A 84 5.50 -0.41 8.17
CA ASP A 84 4.91 -1.48 7.38
C ASP A 84 3.38 -1.35 7.34
N ALA A 85 2.73 -1.17 8.49
CA ALA A 85 1.29 -1.01 8.56
C ALA A 85 0.82 0.28 7.86
N LEU A 86 1.59 1.36 7.99
CA LEU A 86 1.29 2.61 7.29
C LEU A 86 1.33 2.42 5.78
N GLY A 87 2.34 1.71 5.27
CA GLY A 87 2.43 1.40 3.84
C GLY A 87 1.27 0.56 3.34
N ILE A 88 0.88 -0.48 4.09
CA ILE A 88 -0.29 -1.30 3.75
C ILE A 88 -1.55 -0.43 3.71
N THR A 89 -1.75 0.39 4.72
CA THR A 89 -2.92 1.28 4.80
C THR A 89 -2.99 2.23 3.61
N ALA A 90 -1.87 2.89 3.29
CA ALA A 90 -1.81 3.80 2.15
C ALA A 90 -2.08 3.08 0.84
N CYS A 91 -1.53 1.87 0.65
CA CYS A 91 -1.76 1.10 -0.57
C CYS A 91 -3.22 0.63 -0.69
N LEU A 92 -3.85 0.22 0.42
CA LEU A 92 -5.27 -0.14 0.39
C LEU A 92 -6.13 1.05 -0.02
N TYR A 93 -5.87 2.24 0.53
CA TYR A 93 -6.57 3.46 0.11
C TYR A 93 -6.33 3.77 -1.37
N ALA A 94 -5.08 3.66 -1.82
CA ALA A 94 -4.75 3.96 -3.22
C ALA A 94 -5.44 3.00 -4.19
N TYR A 95 -5.39 1.71 -3.92
CA TYR A 95 -6.07 0.73 -4.77
C TYR A 95 -7.58 0.95 -4.79
N SER A 96 -8.19 1.21 -3.63
CA SER A 96 -9.62 1.50 -3.56
C SER A 96 -9.98 2.75 -4.36
N HIS A 97 -9.24 3.82 -4.15
CA HIS A 97 -9.49 5.09 -4.84
C HIS A 97 -9.34 4.96 -6.35
N LEU A 98 -8.28 4.31 -6.82
CA LEU A 98 -8.01 4.16 -8.24
C LEU A 98 -8.88 3.11 -8.92
N SER A 99 -9.61 2.29 -8.15
CA SER A 99 -10.53 1.30 -8.70
C SER A 99 -11.77 1.93 -9.34
N PHE A 100 -12.00 3.22 -9.14
CA PHE A 100 -13.13 3.96 -9.72
C PHE A 100 -12.77 4.70 -11.01
N GLY A 101 -11.59 4.46 -11.56
CA GLY A 101 -11.14 5.11 -12.78
C GLY A 101 -11.87 4.59 -14.02
N LYS A 102 -11.53 5.18 -15.19
CA LYS A 102 -12.17 4.85 -16.46
C LYS A 102 -11.45 3.77 -17.26
N GLU A 103 -10.17 3.56 -17.02
CA GLU A 103 -9.39 2.58 -17.75
C GLU A 103 -9.58 1.20 -17.12
N ARG A 104 -10.45 0.42 -17.71
CA ARG A 104 -10.95 -0.82 -17.14
C ARG A 104 -9.86 -1.80 -16.74
N GLN A 105 -8.84 -1.99 -17.58
CA GLN A 105 -7.78 -2.94 -17.29
C GLN A 105 -7.02 -2.53 -16.00
N PHE A 106 -6.71 -1.25 -15.86
CA PHE A 106 -6.04 -0.76 -14.67
C PHE A 106 -6.95 -0.81 -13.44
N THR A 107 -8.23 -0.41 -13.58
CA THR A 107 -9.17 -0.45 -12.45
C THR A 107 -9.41 -1.87 -11.97
N ASP A 108 -9.50 -2.84 -12.89
CA ASP A 108 -9.63 -4.24 -12.53
C ASP A 108 -8.37 -4.75 -11.79
N THR A 109 -7.20 -4.31 -12.22
CA THR A 109 -5.94 -4.63 -11.52
C THR A 109 -5.95 -4.06 -10.11
N CYS A 110 -6.39 -2.81 -9.93
CA CYS A 110 -6.48 -2.20 -8.61
C CYS A 110 -7.45 -2.94 -7.69
N ILE A 111 -8.59 -3.37 -8.21
CA ILE A 111 -9.57 -4.16 -7.46
C ILE A 111 -8.92 -5.47 -6.98
N GLN A 112 -8.26 -6.17 -7.88
CA GLN A 112 -7.61 -7.44 -7.55
C GLN A 112 -6.50 -7.24 -6.53
N GLN A 113 -5.68 -6.22 -6.70
CA GLN A 113 -4.60 -5.90 -5.77
C GLN A 113 -5.15 -5.51 -4.39
N TYR A 114 -6.25 -4.79 -4.35
CA TYR A 114 -6.91 -4.46 -3.09
C TYR A 114 -7.28 -5.74 -2.32
N HIS A 115 -7.91 -6.69 -2.99
CA HIS A 115 -8.33 -7.93 -2.34
C HIS A 115 -7.14 -8.78 -1.88
N TRP A 116 -6.11 -8.89 -2.69
CA TRP A 116 -4.91 -9.64 -2.31
C TRP A 116 -4.21 -9.02 -1.11
N LEU A 117 -4.07 -7.70 -1.10
CA LEU A 117 -3.43 -7.00 0.01
C LEU A 117 -4.28 -7.08 1.28
N ARG A 118 -5.58 -6.95 1.15
CA ARG A 118 -6.51 -7.09 2.26
C ARG A 118 -6.39 -8.47 2.91
N ASP A 119 -6.30 -9.52 2.10
CA ASP A 119 -6.15 -10.88 2.60
C ASP A 119 -4.85 -11.04 3.41
N TYR A 120 -3.78 -10.45 2.94
CA TYR A 120 -2.52 -10.44 3.69
C TYR A 120 -2.65 -9.66 5.01
N ALA A 121 -3.30 -8.52 4.97
CA ALA A 121 -3.44 -7.64 6.13
C ALA A 121 -4.27 -8.27 7.26
N LEU A 122 -5.17 -9.20 6.94
CA LEU A 122 -5.99 -9.88 7.96
C LEU A 122 -5.14 -10.60 9.00
N ASP A 123 -3.97 -11.11 8.62
CA ASP A 123 -3.09 -11.84 9.52
C ASP A 123 -1.90 -10.99 10.01
N HIS A 124 -1.88 -9.71 9.69
CA HIS A 124 -0.83 -8.80 10.13
C HIS A 124 -0.93 -8.53 11.63
N ASP A 125 0.22 -8.35 12.29
CA ASP A 125 0.27 -8.03 13.71
C ASP A 125 -0.55 -6.78 14.07
N GLU A 126 -0.65 -5.83 13.14
CA GLU A 126 -1.38 -4.58 13.33
C GLU A 126 -2.69 -4.55 12.54
N ALA A 127 -3.28 -5.71 12.27
CA ALA A 127 -4.54 -5.81 11.51
C ALA A 127 -5.64 -4.92 12.08
N GLY A 128 -5.76 -4.88 13.41
CA GLY A 128 -6.77 -4.05 14.06
C GLY A 128 -6.64 -2.57 13.70
N GLU A 129 -5.42 -2.04 13.74
CA GLU A 129 -5.17 -0.64 13.39
C GLU A 129 -5.40 -0.39 11.91
N ILE A 130 -4.89 -1.29 11.04
CA ILE A 130 -5.05 -1.15 9.59
C ILE A 130 -6.53 -1.10 9.22
N PHE A 131 -7.35 -2.04 9.73
CA PHE A 131 -8.75 -2.12 9.34
C PHE A 131 -9.61 -1.02 9.95
N ARG A 132 -9.27 -0.51 11.13
CA ARG A 132 -9.94 0.67 11.66
C ARG A 132 -9.62 1.91 10.83
N ALA A 133 -8.41 2.01 10.30
CA ALA A 133 -8.02 3.13 9.46
C ALA A 133 -8.71 3.08 8.09
N VAL A 134 -8.85 1.89 7.50
CA VAL A 134 -9.39 1.72 6.14
C VAL A 134 -10.94 1.74 6.14
N TYR A 135 -11.55 1.26 7.18
CA TYR A 135 -13.00 1.23 7.30
C TYR A 135 -13.50 2.24 8.33
#